data_e07e360bbece093bba644d56f8708e4e
#
_entry.id   e07e360bbece093bba644d56f8708e4e
#
_cell.length_a   1.000
_cell.length_b   1.000
_cell.length_c   1.000
_cell.angle_alpha   90.00
_cell.angle_beta   90.00
_cell.angle_gamma   90.00
#
_symmetry.space_group_name_H-M   'P 1'
#
loop_
_entity.id
_entity.type
_entity.pdbx_description
1 polymer ?
#
loop_
_entity_poly.entity_id
_entity_poly.type
_entity_poly.pdbx_seq_one_letter_code
_entity_poly.pdbx_strand_id
1 'polypeptide(L)'
;IIKDSPQIYGETDLLGRLVQLEYKSQCAEIEYIDRIMSSEEMAKLYTDHDIIIHPYRGEGFGMHVQEAMAAGCIPIVTAGGPTDDIVNDENAIRISTNMIIKDLTTPEVFAVKPGDSLTMMGAHGAILEPIQEDLNTKLHQLIQHPQRDDVMTKLRNANKKLHTWDKVSQSYYDFIEKIDTEEIIDEKVQGQNEEIIAKAEMEISDP
;
A
#
# COMPACT_ATOMS: atom_id res chain seq x y z
N ILE A 1 -17.30 6.76 -5.71
CA ILE A 1 -17.74 5.95 -4.55
C ILE A 1 -16.71 6.05 -3.45
N ILE A 2 -17.17 6.13 -2.20
CA ILE A 2 -16.33 6.02 -1.00
C ILE A 2 -16.75 4.74 -0.28
N LYS A 3 -15.80 3.77 -0.18
CA LYS A 3 -15.97 2.53 0.58
C LYS A 3 -15.30 2.70 1.94
N ASP A 4 -16.08 2.55 3.00
CA ASP A 4 -15.61 2.66 4.38
C ASP A 4 -15.97 1.41 5.18
N SER A 5 -15.37 1.24 6.33
CA SER A 5 -15.64 0.17 7.29
C SER A 5 -15.61 0.72 8.72
N PRO A 6 -16.61 1.57 9.07
CA PRO A 6 -16.63 2.27 10.37
C PRO A 6 -16.66 1.28 11.56
N GLN A 7 -17.19 0.08 11.36
CA GLN A 7 -17.21 -0.98 12.39
C GLN A 7 -15.80 -1.45 12.78
N ILE A 8 -14.81 -1.30 11.89
CA ILE A 8 -13.42 -1.74 12.11
C ILE A 8 -12.58 -0.60 12.67
N TYR A 9 -12.72 0.60 12.10
CA TYR A 9 -11.85 1.74 12.42
C TYR A 9 -12.47 2.77 13.36
N GLY A 10 -13.67 2.51 13.85
CA GLY A 10 -14.45 3.42 14.70
C GLY A 10 -15.27 4.42 13.90
N GLU A 11 -16.24 5.03 14.57
CA GLU A 11 -17.12 6.04 13.97
C GLU A 11 -16.30 7.31 13.67
N THR A 12 -16.10 7.59 12.38
CA THR A 12 -15.65 8.90 11.92
C THR A 12 -16.86 9.70 11.46
N ASP A 13 -16.88 11.00 11.69
CA ASP A 13 -17.92 11.91 11.14
C ASP A 13 -17.72 12.15 9.62
N LEU A 14 -17.34 11.09 8.91
CA LEU A 14 -17.08 11.16 7.47
C LEU A 14 -18.37 11.45 6.71
N LEU A 15 -19.46 10.75 7.05
CA LEU A 15 -20.75 10.96 6.40
C LEU A 15 -21.25 12.39 6.57
N GLY A 16 -21.15 12.96 7.77
CA GLY A 16 -21.52 14.36 8.01
C GLY A 16 -20.70 15.35 7.20
N ARG A 17 -19.40 15.09 7.04
CA ARG A 17 -18.52 15.90 6.18
C ARG A 17 -18.87 15.78 4.70
N LEU A 18 -19.20 14.58 4.22
CA LEU A 18 -19.60 14.34 2.83
C LEU A 18 -20.91 15.06 2.51
N VAL A 19 -21.92 14.96 3.37
CA VAL A 19 -23.19 15.67 3.22
C VAL A 19 -22.96 17.18 3.17
N GLN A 20 -22.06 17.72 4.00
CA GLN A 20 -21.71 19.16 3.95
C GLN A 20 -21.02 19.54 2.65
N LEU A 21 -20.17 18.68 2.08
CA LEU A 21 -19.52 18.92 0.81
C LEU A 21 -20.52 18.92 -0.35
N GLU A 22 -21.42 17.95 -0.41
CA GLU A 22 -22.48 17.90 -1.43
C GLU A 22 -23.39 19.13 -1.38
N TYR A 23 -23.72 19.60 -0.17
CA TYR A 23 -24.59 20.77 -0.01
C TYR A 23 -23.90 22.10 -0.38
N LYS A 24 -22.57 22.19 -0.24
CA LYS A 24 -21.80 23.43 -0.43
C LYS A 24 -21.22 23.63 -1.81
N SER A 25 -21.13 22.59 -2.63
CA SER A 25 -20.36 22.66 -3.87
C SER A 25 -21.05 21.95 -5.02
N GLN A 26 -20.73 22.40 -6.22
CA GLN A 26 -20.96 21.67 -7.46
C GLN A 26 -19.95 20.51 -7.55
N CYS A 27 -20.02 19.56 -6.60
CA CYS A 27 -19.16 18.37 -6.62
C CYS A 27 -19.83 17.27 -7.45
N ALA A 28 -19.01 16.30 -7.83
CA ALA A 28 -19.51 15.06 -8.43
C ALA A 28 -20.41 14.30 -7.45
N GLU A 29 -21.30 13.48 -7.97
CA GLU A 29 -22.12 12.60 -7.15
C GLU A 29 -21.22 11.66 -6.31
N ILE A 30 -21.52 11.59 -5.00
CA ILE A 30 -20.77 10.78 -4.04
C ILE A 30 -21.68 9.66 -3.53
N GLU A 31 -21.32 8.43 -3.82
CA GLU A 31 -21.92 7.26 -3.19
C GLU A 31 -21.05 6.82 -2.00
N TYR A 32 -21.67 6.66 -0.83
CA TYR A 32 -21.00 6.20 0.39
C TYR A 32 -21.48 4.81 0.79
N ILE A 33 -20.55 3.86 0.89
CA ILE A 33 -20.82 2.46 1.25
C ILE A 33 -20.12 2.16 2.58
N ASP A 34 -20.91 1.98 3.66
CA ASP A 34 -20.45 1.75 5.04
C ASP A 34 -20.67 0.31 5.52
N ARG A 35 -21.14 -0.60 4.66
CA ARG A 35 -21.39 -1.99 4.98
C ARG A 35 -20.27 -2.92 4.55
N ILE A 36 -20.18 -4.08 5.20
CA ILE A 36 -19.32 -5.18 4.73
C ILE A 36 -19.88 -5.68 3.39
N MET A 37 -19.00 -5.88 2.42
CA MET A 37 -19.30 -6.41 1.11
C MET A 37 -18.70 -7.81 0.95
N SER A 38 -19.37 -8.67 0.17
CA SER A 38 -18.81 -9.97 -0.22
C SER A 38 -17.65 -9.79 -1.22
N SER A 39 -16.86 -10.84 -1.45
CA SER A 39 -15.78 -10.80 -2.43
C SER A 39 -16.30 -10.52 -3.85
N GLU A 40 -17.47 -11.05 -4.20
CA GLU A 40 -18.12 -10.82 -5.48
C GLU A 40 -18.59 -9.37 -5.64
N GLU A 41 -19.14 -8.79 -4.56
CA GLU A 41 -19.55 -7.38 -4.55
C GLU A 41 -18.34 -6.46 -4.66
N MET A 42 -17.22 -6.77 -3.96
CA MET A 42 -15.99 -6.02 -4.07
C MET A 42 -15.37 -6.12 -5.46
N ALA A 43 -15.33 -7.32 -6.05
CA ALA A 43 -14.86 -7.51 -7.42
C ALA A 43 -15.69 -6.70 -8.42
N LYS A 44 -17.04 -6.69 -8.25
CA LYS A 44 -17.92 -5.88 -9.08
C LYS A 44 -17.67 -4.39 -8.87
N LEU A 45 -17.49 -3.94 -7.63
CA LEU A 45 -17.15 -2.55 -7.33
C LEU A 45 -15.89 -2.13 -8.09
N TYR A 46 -14.85 -2.94 -8.10
CA TYR A 46 -13.63 -2.63 -8.84
C TYR A 46 -13.84 -2.65 -10.37
N THR A 47 -14.55 -3.64 -10.89
CA THR A 47 -14.78 -3.74 -12.36
C THR A 47 -15.67 -2.63 -12.93
N ASP A 48 -16.53 -2.06 -12.11
CA ASP A 48 -17.44 -0.97 -12.51
C ASP A 48 -16.76 0.41 -12.47
N HIS A 49 -15.50 0.49 -12.01
CA HIS A 49 -14.77 1.74 -11.84
C HIS A 49 -13.41 1.74 -12.54
N ASP A 50 -12.96 2.91 -12.96
CA ASP A 50 -11.72 3.09 -13.68
C ASP A 50 -10.49 3.27 -12.78
N ILE A 51 -10.68 3.84 -11.60
CA ILE A 51 -9.60 4.32 -10.73
C ILE A 51 -9.89 3.92 -9.30
N ILE A 52 -8.87 3.45 -8.59
CA ILE A 52 -8.85 3.37 -7.13
C ILE A 52 -7.93 4.45 -6.58
N ILE A 53 -8.41 5.26 -5.63
CA ILE A 53 -7.63 6.28 -4.92
C ILE A 53 -7.41 5.82 -3.49
N HIS A 54 -6.16 5.58 -3.12
CA HIS A 54 -5.78 5.07 -1.80
C HIS A 54 -4.59 5.85 -1.21
N PRO A 55 -4.84 7.08 -0.70
CA PRO A 55 -3.82 7.92 -0.10
C PRO A 55 -3.61 7.58 1.37
N TYR A 56 -2.91 6.50 1.66
CA TYR A 56 -2.69 6.01 3.02
C TYR A 56 -1.49 6.69 3.69
N ARG A 57 -1.52 6.73 5.03
CA ARG A 57 -0.39 7.12 5.89
C ARG A 57 0.42 5.93 6.38
N GLY A 58 -0.23 4.78 6.49
CA GLY A 58 0.34 3.49 6.86
C GLY A 58 -0.51 2.39 6.25
N GLU A 59 0.13 1.34 5.76
CA GLU A 59 -0.50 0.21 5.12
C GLU A 59 0.35 -1.04 5.40
N GLY A 60 -0.26 -2.21 5.46
CA GLY A 60 0.45 -3.47 5.61
C GLY A 60 1.03 -3.97 4.28
N PHE A 61 0.17 -4.10 3.28
CA PHE A 61 0.52 -4.60 1.95
C PHE A 61 -0.28 -3.94 0.82
N GLY A 62 -1.54 -3.56 1.08
CA GLY A 62 -2.42 -2.96 0.08
C GLY A 62 -3.12 -4.00 -0.81
N MET A 63 -3.60 -5.10 -0.23
CA MET A 63 -4.30 -6.16 -0.99
C MET A 63 -5.44 -5.62 -1.84
N HIS A 64 -6.23 -4.71 -1.31
CA HIS A 64 -7.34 -4.08 -2.05
C HIS A 64 -6.88 -3.27 -3.27
N VAL A 65 -5.67 -2.70 -3.23
CA VAL A 65 -5.05 -2.06 -4.41
C VAL A 65 -4.73 -3.11 -5.46
N GLN A 66 -4.14 -4.23 -5.07
CA GLN A 66 -3.82 -5.33 -5.98
C GLN A 66 -5.07 -5.96 -6.59
N GLU A 67 -6.12 -6.15 -5.79
CA GLU A 67 -7.42 -6.65 -6.26
C GLU A 67 -8.05 -5.71 -7.29
N ALA A 68 -8.04 -4.41 -7.01
CA ALA A 68 -8.56 -3.39 -7.93
C ALA A 68 -7.75 -3.33 -9.24
N MET A 69 -6.42 -3.44 -9.16
CA MET A 69 -5.55 -3.54 -10.35
C MET A 69 -5.87 -4.78 -11.19
N ALA A 70 -6.09 -5.93 -10.54
CA ALA A 70 -6.48 -7.17 -11.20
C ALA A 70 -7.83 -7.04 -11.91
N ALA A 71 -8.77 -6.28 -11.34
CA ALA A 71 -10.07 -5.95 -11.93
C ALA A 71 -10.01 -4.89 -13.04
N GLY A 72 -8.85 -4.23 -13.23
CA GLY A 72 -8.63 -3.24 -14.28
C GLY A 72 -8.66 -1.78 -13.83
N CYS A 73 -8.78 -1.51 -12.53
CA CYS A 73 -8.61 -0.16 -11.99
C CYS A 73 -7.17 0.32 -12.12
N ILE A 74 -7.00 1.61 -12.29
CA ILE A 74 -5.70 2.28 -12.22
C ILE A 74 -5.52 2.80 -10.79
N PRO A 75 -4.46 2.38 -10.08
CA PRO A 75 -4.23 2.85 -8.74
C PRO A 75 -3.61 4.25 -8.71
N ILE A 76 -4.15 5.10 -7.83
CA ILE A 76 -3.54 6.36 -7.39
C ILE A 76 -3.24 6.18 -5.91
N VAL A 77 -1.96 5.99 -5.55
CA VAL A 77 -1.56 5.53 -4.22
C VAL A 77 -0.39 6.34 -3.67
N THR A 78 -0.23 6.29 -2.35
CA THR A 78 0.91 6.87 -1.64
C THR A 78 2.22 6.25 -2.11
N ALA A 79 3.23 7.07 -2.41
CA ALA A 79 4.58 6.63 -2.75
C ALA A 79 5.44 6.43 -1.50
N GLY A 80 6.41 5.52 -1.57
CA GLY A 80 7.38 5.27 -0.50
C GLY A 80 6.88 4.32 0.59
N GLY A 81 5.77 3.62 0.36
CA GLY A 81 5.18 2.69 1.30
C GLY A 81 5.06 1.25 0.77
N PRO A 82 4.39 0.36 1.51
CA PRO A 82 4.32 -1.07 1.17
C PRO A 82 3.70 -1.38 -0.19
N THR A 83 2.85 -0.51 -0.72
CA THR A 83 2.32 -0.69 -2.08
C THR A 83 3.39 -0.57 -3.17
N ASP A 84 4.58 -0.05 -2.87
CA ASP A 84 5.70 0.05 -3.83
C ASP A 84 6.22 -1.34 -4.26
N ASP A 85 5.90 -2.40 -3.51
CA ASP A 85 6.18 -3.78 -3.89
C ASP A 85 5.33 -4.25 -5.08
N ILE A 86 4.16 -3.62 -5.30
CA ILE A 86 3.20 -4.00 -6.35
C ILE A 86 2.97 -2.91 -7.39
N VAL A 87 3.31 -1.65 -7.09
CA VAL A 87 3.12 -0.52 -7.99
C VAL A 87 4.42 0.22 -8.29
N ASN A 88 4.50 0.76 -9.49
CA ASN A 88 5.56 1.66 -9.95
C ASN A 88 4.98 2.69 -10.95
N ASP A 89 5.82 3.56 -11.50
CA ASP A 89 5.36 4.62 -12.41
C ASP A 89 4.88 4.10 -13.78
N GLU A 90 5.05 2.81 -14.07
CA GLU A 90 4.54 2.19 -15.29
C GLU A 90 3.10 1.70 -15.15
N ASN A 91 2.65 1.38 -13.93
CA ASN A 91 1.37 0.74 -13.66
C ASN A 91 0.45 1.50 -12.69
N ALA A 92 0.93 2.60 -12.10
CA ALA A 92 0.21 3.40 -11.11
C ALA A 92 0.52 4.89 -11.23
N ILE A 93 -0.31 5.71 -10.60
CA ILE A 93 -0.03 7.10 -10.32
C ILE A 93 0.34 7.21 -8.84
N ARG A 94 1.58 7.62 -8.55
CA ARG A 94 2.11 7.64 -7.20
C ARG A 94 2.05 9.06 -6.62
N ILE A 95 1.43 9.21 -5.44
CA ILE A 95 1.29 10.48 -4.72
C ILE A 95 2.57 10.73 -3.94
N SER A 96 3.19 11.88 -4.11
CA SER A 96 4.35 12.31 -3.33
C SER A 96 3.99 12.41 -1.84
N THR A 97 4.96 12.13 -0.98
CA THR A 97 4.77 12.07 0.47
C THR A 97 5.83 12.84 1.23
N ASN A 98 5.45 13.30 2.42
CA ASN A 98 6.38 13.72 3.45
C ASN A 98 6.48 12.62 4.51
N MET A 99 7.68 12.20 4.85
CA MET A 99 7.89 11.28 5.97
C MET A 99 7.82 12.07 7.27
N ILE A 100 6.91 11.67 8.15
CA ILE A 100 6.73 12.25 9.48
C ILE A 100 7.09 11.19 10.51
N ILE A 101 8.03 11.51 11.40
CA ILE A 101 8.34 10.64 12.55
C ILE A 101 7.42 11.06 13.69
N LYS A 102 6.61 10.13 14.18
CA LYS A 102 5.73 10.34 15.33
C LYS A 102 6.12 9.44 16.47
N ASP A 103 5.95 9.96 17.68
CA ASP A 103 5.97 9.15 18.90
C ASP A 103 4.69 8.30 18.93
N LEU A 104 4.85 7.01 18.79
CA LEU A 104 3.73 6.05 18.78
C LEU A 104 3.19 5.76 20.20
N THR A 105 3.79 6.33 21.22
CA THR A 105 3.33 6.16 22.62
C THR A 105 2.21 7.12 22.99
N THR A 106 1.91 8.12 22.15
CA THR A 106 0.83 9.08 22.43
C THR A 106 -0.54 8.50 22.07
N PRO A 107 -1.58 8.69 22.91
CA PRO A 107 -2.94 8.18 22.66
C PRO A 107 -3.57 8.71 21.34
N GLU A 108 -3.05 9.80 20.82
CA GLU A 108 -3.53 10.44 19.59
C GLU A 108 -3.19 9.65 18.32
N VAL A 109 -2.19 8.78 18.38
CA VAL A 109 -1.73 7.97 17.24
C VAL A 109 -2.44 6.63 17.18
N PHE A 110 -2.72 6.05 18.33
CA PHE A 110 -3.54 4.86 18.46
C PHE A 110 -4.71 5.20 19.38
N ALA A 111 -5.94 4.92 18.96
CA ALA A 111 -7.11 4.94 19.85
C ALA A 111 -7.02 3.77 20.87
N VAL A 112 -5.94 3.75 21.66
CA VAL A 112 -5.73 2.77 22.71
C VAL A 112 -6.64 3.16 23.87
N LYS A 113 -7.56 2.28 24.24
CA LYS A 113 -8.43 2.52 25.40
C LYS A 113 -7.58 2.53 26.67
N PRO A 114 -7.91 3.38 27.66
CA PRO A 114 -7.26 3.33 28.96
C PRO A 114 -7.34 1.91 29.54
N GLY A 115 -6.21 1.26 29.74
CA GLY A 115 -6.13 -0.11 30.27
C GLY A 115 -5.54 -1.13 29.29
N ASP A 116 -5.38 -0.81 28.01
CA ASP A 116 -4.69 -1.68 27.07
C ASP A 116 -3.17 -1.58 27.26
N SER A 117 -2.55 -2.71 27.51
CA SER A 117 -1.10 -2.83 27.86
C SER A 117 -0.21 -2.78 26.62
N LEU A 118 -0.39 -1.80 25.74
CA LEU A 118 0.56 -1.52 24.67
C LEU A 118 1.53 -0.41 25.11
N THR A 119 2.27 -0.67 26.17
CA THR A 119 3.42 0.16 26.53
C THR A 119 4.59 -0.22 25.62
N MET A 120 4.56 0.22 24.39
CA MET A 120 5.78 0.28 23.57
C MET A 120 6.59 1.47 24.07
N MET A 121 7.40 1.24 25.08
CA MET A 121 8.30 2.25 25.63
C MET A 121 9.23 2.76 24.50
N GLY A 122 9.04 4.02 24.11
CA GLY A 122 9.94 4.71 23.18
C GLY A 122 9.84 4.32 21.72
N ALA A 123 8.71 3.75 21.27
CA ALA A 123 8.52 3.43 19.84
C ALA A 123 8.26 4.70 19.03
N HIS A 124 9.18 5.04 18.15
CA HIS A 124 8.93 6.01 17.10
C HIS A 124 8.57 5.29 15.80
N GLY A 125 7.52 5.75 15.14
CA GLY A 125 7.10 5.24 13.84
C GLY A 125 7.20 6.30 12.76
N ALA A 126 7.58 5.87 11.55
CA ALA A 126 7.51 6.71 10.38
C ALA A 126 6.11 6.61 9.77
N ILE A 127 5.49 7.74 9.52
CA ILE A 127 4.20 7.87 8.85
C ILE A 127 4.44 8.61 7.53
N LEU A 128 3.84 8.12 6.47
CA LEU A 128 3.83 8.78 5.17
C LEU A 128 2.64 9.74 5.12
N GLU A 129 2.89 11.03 5.03
CA GLU A 129 1.82 12.01 4.84
C GLU A 129 1.68 12.31 3.35
N PRO A 130 0.59 11.87 2.68
CA PRO A 130 0.37 12.14 1.26
C PRO A 130 0.18 13.64 1.03
N ILE A 131 0.80 14.16 -0.02
CA ILE A 131 0.69 15.58 -0.38
C ILE A 131 -0.59 15.76 -1.19
N GLN A 132 -1.59 16.40 -0.60
CA GLN A 132 -2.90 16.61 -1.21
C GLN A 132 -2.83 17.42 -2.51
N GLU A 133 -1.97 18.43 -2.60
CA GLU A 133 -1.77 19.21 -3.82
C GLU A 133 -1.22 18.40 -4.97
N ASP A 134 -0.36 17.43 -4.68
CA ASP A 134 0.19 16.51 -5.68
C ASP A 134 -0.88 15.54 -6.17
N LEU A 135 -1.69 14.97 -5.26
CA LEU A 135 -2.86 14.17 -5.63
C LEU A 135 -3.81 14.94 -6.55
N ASN A 136 -4.19 16.15 -6.16
CA ASN A 136 -5.10 16.99 -6.94
C ASN A 136 -4.53 17.31 -8.32
N THR A 137 -3.24 17.62 -8.39
CA THR A 137 -2.55 17.94 -9.63
C THR A 137 -2.53 16.73 -10.57
N LYS A 138 -2.14 15.56 -10.07
CA LYS A 138 -2.06 14.33 -10.86
C LYS A 138 -3.43 13.84 -11.33
N LEU A 139 -4.44 13.95 -10.47
CA LEU A 139 -5.81 13.60 -10.82
C LEU A 139 -6.34 14.54 -11.91
N HIS A 140 -6.12 15.85 -11.78
CA HIS A 140 -6.47 16.83 -12.81
C HIS A 140 -5.77 16.58 -14.14
N GLN A 141 -4.47 16.32 -14.09
CA GLN A 141 -3.68 15.97 -15.29
C GLN A 141 -4.23 14.73 -15.98
N LEU A 142 -4.58 13.67 -15.22
CA LEU A 142 -5.17 12.46 -15.80
C LEU A 142 -6.53 12.74 -16.45
N ILE A 143 -7.43 13.44 -15.76
CA ILE A 143 -8.79 13.72 -16.23
C ILE A 143 -8.78 14.60 -17.49
N GLN A 144 -7.90 15.60 -17.52
CA GLN A 144 -7.80 16.57 -18.62
C GLN A 144 -6.82 16.15 -19.71
N HIS A 145 -6.17 14.99 -19.59
CA HIS A 145 -5.17 14.56 -20.55
C HIS A 145 -5.80 14.33 -21.95
N PRO A 146 -5.26 14.95 -23.02
CA PRO A 146 -5.86 14.83 -24.38
C PRO A 146 -5.92 13.38 -24.87
N GLN A 147 -5.01 12.53 -24.41
CA GLN A 147 -4.93 11.09 -24.72
C GLN A 147 -5.19 10.25 -23.45
N ARG A 148 -6.17 10.65 -22.64
CA ARG A 148 -6.47 9.98 -21.37
C ARG A 148 -6.66 8.48 -21.53
N ASP A 149 -7.42 8.07 -22.52
CA ASP A 149 -7.77 6.66 -22.73
C ASP A 149 -6.54 5.82 -23.11
N ASP A 150 -5.58 6.38 -23.84
CA ASP A 150 -4.31 5.73 -24.18
C ASP A 150 -3.43 5.57 -22.93
N VAL A 151 -3.35 6.62 -22.10
CA VAL A 151 -2.62 6.57 -20.82
C VAL A 151 -3.22 5.51 -19.90
N MET A 152 -4.54 5.50 -19.75
CA MET A 152 -5.24 4.52 -18.92
C MET A 152 -5.06 3.09 -19.47
N THR A 153 -5.12 2.91 -20.77
CA THR A 153 -4.88 1.62 -21.42
C THR A 153 -3.45 1.12 -21.18
N LYS A 154 -2.45 2.01 -21.26
CA LYS A 154 -1.06 1.67 -20.98
C LYS A 154 -0.87 1.19 -19.53
N LEU A 155 -1.40 1.93 -18.56
CA LEU A 155 -1.34 1.57 -17.13
C LEU A 155 -2.04 0.23 -16.85
N ARG A 156 -3.25 0.01 -17.41
CA ARG A 156 -3.97 -1.27 -17.29
C ARG A 156 -3.21 -2.45 -17.89
N ASN A 157 -2.55 -2.25 -19.02
CA ASN A 157 -1.76 -3.32 -19.63
C ASN A 157 -0.53 -3.70 -18.81
N ALA A 158 0.08 -2.75 -18.11
CA ALA A 158 1.17 -3.03 -17.18
C ALA A 158 0.70 -3.88 -15.99
N ASN A 159 -0.55 -3.71 -15.54
CA ASN A 159 -1.14 -4.47 -14.43
C ASN A 159 -1.35 -5.97 -14.74
N LYS A 160 -1.38 -6.37 -16.01
CA LYS A 160 -1.50 -7.80 -16.40
C LYS A 160 -0.32 -8.67 -15.94
N LYS A 161 0.76 -8.08 -15.46
CA LYS A 161 1.95 -8.77 -14.94
C LYS A 161 1.88 -9.05 -13.43
N LEU A 162 0.77 -8.75 -12.76
CA LEU A 162 0.60 -8.99 -11.33
C LEU A 162 0.82 -10.46 -10.96
N HIS A 163 1.35 -10.68 -9.77
CA HIS A 163 1.50 -12.00 -9.21
C HIS A 163 0.13 -12.58 -8.85
N THR A 164 -0.18 -13.75 -9.41
CA THR A 164 -1.34 -14.54 -9.02
C THR A 164 -0.96 -15.49 -7.88
N TRP A 165 -1.95 -15.99 -7.14
CA TRP A 165 -1.72 -17.00 -6.12
C TRP A 165 -1.02 -18.27 -6.66
N ASP A 166 -1.31 -18.65 -7.91
CA ASP A 166 -0.63 -19.78 -8.56
C ASP A 166 0.88 -19.52 -8.72
N LYS A 167 1.25 -18.31 -9.16
CA LYS A 167 2.67 -17.91 -9.28
C LYS A 167 3.36 -17.85 -7.93
N VAL A 168 2.68 -17.30 -6.92
CA VAL A 168 3.20 -17.24 -5.54
C VAL A 168 3.40 -18.66 -5.00
N SER A 169 2.40 -19.52 -5.14
CA SER A 169 2.48 -20.92 -4.72
C SER A 169 3.62 -21.66 -5.42
N GLN A 170 3.77 -21.48 -6.73
CA GLN A 170 4.88 -22.10 -7.48
C GLN A 170 6.23 -21.59 -6.98
N SER A 171 6.37 -20.29 -6.72
CA SER A 171 7.61 -19.71 -6.17
C SER A 171 7.98 -20.31 -4.81
N TYR A 172 6.98 -20.58 -3.94
CA TYR A 172 7.20 -21.27 -2.68
C TYR A 172 7.65 -22.74 -2.88
N TYR A 173 7.03 -23.45 -3.81
CA TYR A 173 7.43 -24.80 -4.16
C TYR A 173 8.87 -24.85 -4.64
N ASP A 174 9.22 -24.00 -5.59
CA ASP A 174 10.57 -23.91 -6.15
C ASP A 174 11.61 -23.55 -5.06
N PHE A 175 11.22 -22.71 -4.10
CA PHE A 175 12.06 -22.36 -2.96
C PHE A 175 12.27 -23.53 -2.00
N ILE A 176 11.22 -24.27 -1.68
CA ILE A 176 11.29 -25.44 -0.80
C ILE A 176 12.16 -26.56 -1.45
N GLU A 177 11.98 -26.82 -2.75
CA GLU A 177 12.81 -27.78 -3.47
C GLU A 177 14.30 -27.41 -3.45
N LYS A 178 14.62 -26.13 -3.53
CA LYS A 178 16.01 -25.65 -3.40
C LYS A 178 16.59 -25.85 -2.00
N ILE A 179 15.78 -25.69 -0.95
CA ILE A 179 16.22 -25.97 0.42
C ILE A 179 16.55 -27.45 0.60
N ASP A 180 15.71 -28.34 0.06
CA ASP A 180 15.91 -29.78 0.16
C ASP A 180 17.14 -30.29 -0.62
N THR A 181 17.65 -29.53 -1.58
CA THR A 181 18.86 -29.88 -2.38
C THR A 181 20.19 -29.42 -1.75
N GLU A 182 20.18 -28.92 -0.49
CA GLU A 182 21.37 -28.45 0.27
C GLU A 182 22.07 -27.20 -0.32
N GLU A 183 21.72 -26.74 -1.52
CA GLU A 183 22.39 -25.60 -2.19
C GLU A 183 22.30 -24.27 -1.41
N ILE A 184 21.19 -24.03 -0.70
CA ILE A 184 21.01 -22.74 0.04
C ILE A 184 21.75 -22.74 1.39
N ILE A 185 21.95 -23.91 1.98
CA ILE A 185 22.64 -24.02 3.27
C ILE A 185 24.13 -23.73 3.10
N ASP A 186 24.73 -24.22 2.02
CA ASP A 186 26.15 -24.01 1.74
C ASP A 186 26.48 -22.55 1.40
N GLU A 187 25.68 -21.85 0.60
CA GLU A 187 25.92 -20.44 0.26
C GLU A 187 25.82 -19.50 1.48
N LYS A 188 24.83 -19.71 2.35
CA LYS A 188 24.68 -18.89 3.56
C LYS A 188 25.76 -19.18 4.61
N VAL A 189 26.13 -20.44 4.78
CA VAL A 189 27.19 -20.85 5.74
C VAL A 189 28.56 -20.39 5.25
N GLN A 190 28.83 -20.45 3.95
CA GLN A 190 30.07 -19.91 3.36
C GLN A 190 30.14 -18.38 3.49
N GLY A 191 29.06 -17.65 3.14
CA GLY A 191 29.04 -16.19 3.28
C GLY A 191 29.18 -15.69 4.72
N GLN A 192 28.56 -16.37 5.70
CA GLN A 192 28.72 -16.05 7.12
C GLN A 192 30.13 -16.36 7.63
N ASN A 193 30.72 -17.48 7.18
CA ASN A 193 32.08 -17.84 7.56
C ASN A 193 33.12 -16.86 6.98
N GLU A 194 32.97 -16.41 5.74
CA GLU A 194 33.82 -15.40 5.11
C GLU A 194 33.71 -14.04 5.85
N GLU A 195 32.50 -13.64 6.28
CA GLU A 195 32.30 -12.39 7.03
C GLU A 195 32.90 -12.46 8.44
N ILE A 196 32.83 -13.61 9.10
CA ILE A 196 33.45 -13.85 10.42
C ILE A 196 34.97 -13.87 10.30
N ILE A 197 35.52 -14.52 9.28
CA ILE A 197 36.97 -14.59 9.03
C ILE A 197 37.49 -13.21 8.71
N ALA A 198 36.84 -12.44 7.84
CA ALA A 198 37.26 -11.07 7.50
C ALA A 198 37.22 -10.12 8.70
N LYS A 199 36.26 -10.24 9.60
CA LYS A 199 36.21 -9.50 10.87
C LYS A 199 37.36 -9.87 11.82
N ALA A 200 37.62 -11.17 11.95
CA ALA A 200 38.72 -11.64 12.80
C ALA A 200 40.11 -11.20 12.27
N GLU A 201 40.31 -11.18 10.96
CA GLU A 201 41.54 -10.70 10.34
C GLU A 201 41.73 -9.18 10.51
N MET A 202 40.66 -8.39 10.48
CA MET A 202 40.71 -6.95 10.77
C MET A 202 41.06 -6.65 12.23
N GLU A 203 40.57 -7.43 13.19
CA GLU A 203 40.87 -7.26 14.62
C GLU A 203 42.31 -7.67 14.99
N ILE A 204 42.94 -8.54 14.21
CA ILE A 204 44.35 -8.96 14.42
C ILE A 204 45.35 -7.99 13.76
N SER A 205 44.91 -7.19 12.79
CA SER A 205 45.75 -6.30 12.02
C SER A 205 45.87 -4.87 12.58
N ASP A 206 45.18 -4.56 13.68
CA ASP A 206 45.29 -3.26 14.37
C ASP A 206 46.35 -3.38 15.51
N PRO A 207 47.49 -2.68 15.46
CA PRO A 207 48.57 -2.77 16.46
C PRO A 207 48.27 -2.00 17.76
#